data_27536c1f64bcd281326544f50574eb86
#
_entry.id   27536c1f64bcd281326544f50574eb86
#
_cell.length_a   1.000
_cell.length_b   1.000
_cell.length_c   1.000
_cell.angle_alpha   90.00
_cell.angle_beta   90.00
_cell.angle_gamma   90.00
#
_symmetry.space_group_name_H-M   'P 1'
#
loop_
_entity.id
_entity.type
_entity.pdbx_description
1 polymer ?
#
loop_
_entity_poly.entity_id
_entity_poly.type
_entity_poly.pdbx_seq_one_letter_code
_entity_poly.pdbx_strand_id
1 'polypeptide(L)'
;VKNTLDKLYHNNLKIYEKHFKSNYSYIIENFYSSLLSLTQCPECNNTTDNHEPLSIITLTLKSEYNSLYDCIDEYVKKISLDDDNKLKCEKCENYVNSSKKIVFWDLAPVLIVLLKKYNSENEIISNKIQYPTKLDMNKYCLNYKENSTEYELSGLIIHNGGINSGHYYSICKNTLENQWKVYNDTQVFDIDENKLFNNHPYCLFYKRVQ
;
A
#
# COMPACT_ATOMS: atom_id res chain seq x y z
N VAL A 1 -3.65 -24.43 -12.57
CA VAL A 1 -3.80 -23.22 -11.72
C VAL A 1 -3.40 -23.51 -10.28
N LYS A 2 -3.94 -24.58 -9.64
CA LYS A 2 -3.64 -24.93 -8.24
C LYS A 2 -2.12 -25.09 -8.00
N ASN A 3 -1.42 -25.87 -8.83
CA ASN A 3 0.03 -26.09 -8.70
C ASN A 3 0.86 -24.78 -8.82
N THR A 4 0.37 -23.78 -9.58
CA THR A 4 1.05 -22.49 -9.70
C THR A 4 0.87 -21.67 -8.43
N LEU A 5 -0.34 -21.65 -7.87
CA LEU A 5 -0.62 -20.94 -6.60
C LEU A 5 0.16 -21.57 -5.43
N ASP A 6 0.22 -22.90 -5.36
CA ASP A 6 0.98 -23.61 -4.33
C ASP A 6 2.49 -23.29 -4.43
N LYS A 7 3.03 -23.19 -5.63
CA LYS A 7 4.42 -22.77 -5.85
C LYS A 7 4.66 -21.34 -5.36
N LEU A 8 3.79 -20.40 -5.72
CA LEU A 8 3.88 -19.01 -5.26
C LEU A 8 3.77 -18.91 -3.74
N TYR A 9 2.88 -19.69 -3.13
CA TYR A 9 2.76 -19.77 -1.66
C TYR A 9 4.05 -20.22 -1.00
N HIS A 10 4.70 -21.29 -1.50
CA HIS A 10 5.98 -21.76 -0.96
C HIS A 10 7.10 -20.71 -1.13
N ASN A 11 7.12 -20.00 -2.26
CA ASN A 11 8.08 -18.92 -2.47
C ASN A 11 7.82 -17.77 -1.47
N ASN A 12 6.58 -17.40 -1.24
CA ASN A 12 6.21 -16.41 -0.23
C ASN A 12 6.68 -16.80 1.17
N LEU A 13 6.43 -18.06 1.59
CA LEU A 13 6.88 -18.54 2.90
C LEU A 13 8.39 -18.45 3.08
N LYS A 14 9.18 -18.88 2.07
CA LYS A 14 10.64 -18.80 2.11
C LYS A 14 11.14 -17.36 2.24
N ILE A 15 10.50 -16.42 1.54
CA ILE A 15 10.88 -14.99 1.62
C ILE A 15 10.55 -14.43 3.00
N TYR A 16 9.38 -14.74 3.54
CA TYR A 16 9.00 -14.35 4.91
C TYR A 16 9.96 -14.92 5.96
N GLU A 17 10.24 -16.21 5.89
CA GLU A 17 11.20 -16.88 6.78
C GLU A 17 12.59 -16.24 6.69
N LYS A 18 13.09 -16.00 5.48
CA LYS A 18 14.39 -15.36 5.26
C LYS A 18 14.42 -13.91 5.77
N HIS A 19 13.34 -13.15 5.59
CA HIS A 19 13.28 -11.74 5.97
C HIS A 19 13.18 -11.54 7.47
N PHE A 20 12.31 -12.29 8.13
CA PHE A 20 12.05 -12.13 9.55
C PHE A 20 12.87 -13.10 10.43
N LYS A 21 13.31 -14.23 9.89
CA LYS A 21 14.06 -15.28 10.62
C LYS A 21 13.35 -15.65 11.94
N SER A 22 14.06 -15.49 13.07
CA SER A 22 13.53 -15.71 14.42
C SER A 22 12.89 -14.45 15.04
N ASN A 23 12.83 -13.35 14.32
CA ASN A 23 12.36 -12.06 14.83
C ASN A 23 10.85 -11.87 14.64
N TYR A 24 10.08 -12.95 14.81
CA TYR A 24 8.62 -12.85 14.79
C TYR A 24 8.14 -11.94 15.93
N SER A 25 7.18 -11.06 15.62
CA SER A 25 6.60 -10.14 16.58
C SER A 25 5.16 -9.80 16.23
N TYR A 26 4.41 -9.32 17.21
CA TYR A 26 3.06 -8.81 17.02
C TYR A 26 2.99 -7.70 15.96
N ILE A 27 4.05 -6.90 15.81
CA ILE A 27 4.16 -5.88 14.77
C ILE A 27 4.16 -6.50 13.38
N ILE A 28 4.95 -7.57 13.18
CA ILE A 28 5.02 -8.28 11.89
C ILE A 28 3.65 -8.86 11.54
N GLU A 29 3.00 -9.50 12.50
CA GLU A 29 1.69 -10.14 12.31
C GLU A 29 0.60 -9.14 11.89
N ASN A 30 0.60 -7.95 12.48
CA ASN A 30 -0.48 -6.98 12.30
C ASN A 30 -0.25 -5.96 11.18
N PHE A 31 0.99 -5.66 10.81
CA PHE A 31 1.30 -4.55 9.90
C PHE A 31 1.98 -4.96 8.60
N TYR A 32 2.43 -6.21 8.46
CA TYR A 32 3.12 -6.62 7.23
C TYR A 32 2.19 -7.35 6.28
N SER A 33 2.03 -6.75 5.11
CA SER A 33 1.45 -7.34 3.90
C SER A 33 2.52 -8.03 3.08
N SER A 34 2.13 -8.82 2.08
CA SER A 34 3.03 -9.37 1.07
C SER A 34 2.65 -8.86 -0.32
N LEU A 35 3.62 -8.30 -1.02
CA LEU A 35 3.50 -7.99 -2.44
C LEU A 35 4.01 -9.16 -3.28
N LEU A 36 3.34 -9.42 -4.40
CA LEU A 36 3.80 -10.29 -5.48
C LEU A 36 4.08 -9.43 -6.70
N SER A 37 5.32 -9.44 -7.16
CA SER A 37 5.76 -8.81 -8.41
C SER A 37 5.96 -9.90 -9.47
N LEU A 38 5.24 -9.80 -10.57
CA LEU A 38 5.34 -10.70 -11.73
C LEU A 38 6.03 -9.96 -12.87
N THR A 39 7.16 -10.49 -13.33
CA THR A 39 7.91 -9.94 -14.47
C THR A 39 7.85 -10.93 -15.64
N GLN A 40 7.41 -10.48 -16.79
CA GLN A 40 7.23 -11.30 -17.98
C GLN A 40 8.15 -10.84 -19.12
N CYS A 41 8.90 -11.79 -19.66
CA CYS A 41 9.71 -11.60 -20.87
C CYS A 41 8.81 -11.58 -22.12
N PRO A 42 8.90 -10.55 -22.99
CA PRO A 42 8.09 -10.49 -24.20
C PRO A 42 8.54 -11.47 -25.30
N GLU A 43 9.81 -11.93 -25.29
CA GLU A 43 10.37 -12.80 -26.31
C GLU A 43 10.02 -14.27 -26.09
N CYS A 44 10.16 -14.76 -24.85
CA CYS A 44 9.97 -16.20 -24.56
C CYS A 44 8.80 -16.48 -23.61
N ASN A 45 8.02 -15.45 -23.22
CA ASN A 45 6.90 -15.51 -22.28
C ASN A 45 7.28 -16.10 -20.90
N ASN A 46 8.56 -16.21 -20.59
CA ASN A 46 8.99 -16.62 -19.26
C ASN A 46 8.51 -15.60 -18.23
N THR A 47 7.94 -16.09 -17.13
CA THR A 47 7.48 -15.25 -16.03
C THR A 47 8.26 -15.60 -14.77
N THR A 48 8.82 -14.58 -14.13
CA THR A 48 9.47 -14.68 -12.81
C THR A 48 8.62 -14.01 -11.76
N ASP A 49 8.60 -14.56 -10.57
CA ASP A 49 7.90 -14.06 -9.41
C ASP A 49 8.88 -13.58 -8.33
N ASN A 50 8.53 -12.50 -7.67
CA ASN A 50 9.24 -12.02 -6.50
C ASN A 50 8.24 -11.56 -5.43
N HIS A 51 8.42 -12.03 -4.20
CA HIS A 51 7.62 -11.65 -3.04
C HIS A 51 8.40 -10.68 -2.15
N GLU A 52 7.71 -9.64 -1.69
CA GLU A 52 8.30 -8.61 -0.83
C GLU A 52 7.39 -8.34 0.37
N PRO A 53 7.89 -8.46 1.62
CA PRO A 53 7.17 -7.99 2.80
C PRO A 53 7.03 -6.47 2.77
N LEU A 54 5.85 -5.95 3.08
CA LEU A 54 5.53 -4.54 3.02
C LEU A 54 4.73 -4.10 4.25
N SER A 55 5.26 -3.18 5.04
CA SER A 55 4.54 -2.61 6.19
C SER A 55 3.80 -1.30 5.89
N ILE A 56 4.24 -0.56 4.87
CA ILE A 56 3.66 0.74 4.49
C ILE A 56 3.40 0.75 2.99
N ILE A 57 2.15 0.92 2.59
CA ILE A 57 1.76 1.10 1.19
C ILE A 57 2.00 2.57 0.84
N THR A 58 3.06 2.84 0.08
CA THR A 58 3.41 4.20 -0.31
C THR A 58 2.85 4.51 -1.69
N LEU A 59 1.86 5.39 -1.76
CA LEU A 59 1.16 5.77 -2.98
C LEU A 59 1.61 7.14 -3.46
N THR A 60 1.86 7.26 -4.76
CA THR A 60 2.19 8.54 -5.40
C THR A 60 0.90 9.29 -5.72
N LEU A 61 0.83 10.55 -5.31
CA LEU A 61 -0.21 11.47 -5.76
C LEU A 61 0.16 12.05 -7.12
N LYS A 62 -0.85 12.29 -7.95
CA LYS A 62 -0.75 13.09 -9.18
C LYS A 62 -1.91 14.08 -9.22
N SER A 63 -1.73 15.18 -9.92
CA SER A 63 -2.73 16.26 -9.99
C SER A 63 -4.07 15.81 -10.59
N GLU A 64 -4.05 14.81 -11.46
CA GLU A 64 -5.24 14.23 -12.10
C GLU A 64 -6.01 13.23 -11.23
N TYR A 65 -5.45 12.77 -10.09
CA TYR A 65 -6.12 11.79 -9.23
C TYR A 65 -7.14 12.44 -8.31
N ASN A 66 -8.31 11.83 -8.20
CA ASN A 66 -9.43 12.31 -7.40
C ASN A 66 -9.72 11.45 -6.17
N SER A 67 -9.23 10.21 -6.16
CA SER A 67 -9.52 9.23 -5.10
C SER A 67 -8.30 8.40 -4.71
N LEU A 68 -8.38 7.80 -3.52
CA LEU A 68 -7.41 6.82 -3.06
C LEU A 68 -7.32 5.62 -4.02
N TYR A 69 -8.45 5.23 -4.63
CA TYR A 69 -8.47 4.14 -5.60
C TYR A 69 -7.67 4.45 -6.86
N ASP A 70 -7.66 5.70 -7.33
CA ASP A 70 -6.83 6.09 -8.49
C ASP A 70 -5.33 5.89 -8.19
N CYS A 71 -4.92 6.20 -6.95
CA CYS A 71 -3.55 5.99 -6.51
C CYS A 71 -3.20 4.49 -6.40
N ILE A 72 -4.14 3.65 -5.92
CA ILE A 72 -3.94 2.20 -5.83
C ILE A 72 -3.94 1.57 -7.23
N ASP A 73 -4.83 1.99 -8.13
CA ASP A 73 -4.89 1.52 -9.51
C ASP A 73 -3.56 1.80 -10.24
N GLU A 74 -2.97 2.98 -10.06
CA GLU A 74 -1.65 3.29 -10.62
C GLU A 74 -0.54 2.47 -9.98
N TYR A 75 -0.61 2.23 -8.65
CA TYR A 75 0.40 1.43 -7.93
C TYR A 75 0.48 -0.01 -8.44
N VAL A 76 -0.66 -0.63 -8.78
CA VAL A 76 -0.72 -2.01 -9.29
C VAL A 76 -0.74 -2.11 -10.81
N LYS A 77 -0.66 -0.99 -11.50
CA LYS A 77 -0.68 -0.92 -12.96
C LYS A 77 0.47 -1.72 -13.57
N LYS A 78 0.18 -2.43 -14.66
CA LYS A 78 1.23 -3.09 -15.43
C LYS A 78 2.09 -2.04 -16.13
N ILE A 79 3.40 -2.11 -15.91
CA ILE A 79 4.38 -1.21 -16.52
C ILE A 79 5.29 -1.99 -17.49
N SER A 80 5.83 -1.30 -18.49
CA SER A 80 6.94 -1.77 -19.32
C SER A 80 8.25 -1.29 -18.72
N LEU A 81 9.23 -2.17 -18.63
CA LEU A 81 10.60 -1.86 -18.24
C LEU A 81 11.41 -1.73 -19.54
N ASP A 82 11.52 -0.51 -20.06
CA ASP A 82 12.15 -0.19 -21.33
C ASP A 82 13.47 0.58 -21.16
N ASP A 83 14.19 0.73 -22.26
CA ASP A 83 15.44 1.49 -22.36
C ASP A 83 16.46 1.17 -21.27
N ASP A 84 16.67 2.07 -20.32
CA ASP A 84 17.65 1.93 -19.24
C ASP A 84 17.25 0.92 -18.17
N ASN A 85 15.97 0.47 -18.18
CA ASN A 85 15.42 -0.46 -17.20
C ASN A 85 15.23 -1.89 -17.74
N LYS A 86 15.87 -2.23 -18.87
CA LYS A 86 15.83 -3.59 -19.42
C LYS A 86 16.35 -4.62 -18.43
N LEU A 87 15.64 -5.75 -18.34
CA LEU A 87 16.07 -6.87 -17.51
C LEU A 87 16.60 -8.02 -18.36
N LYS A 88 17.65 -8.68 -17.87
CA LYS A 88 18.14 -9.92 -18.45
C LYS A 88 17.16 -11.04 -18.14
N CYS A 89 16.59 -11.66 -19.18
CA CYS A 89 15.77 -12.83 -19.03
C CYS A 89 16.66 -14.06 -18.78
N GLU A 90 16.42 -14.78 -17.69
CA GLU A 90 17.19 -15.99 -17.35
C GLU A 90 17.03 -17.13 -18.36
N LYS A 91 15.89 -17.17 -19.09
CA LYS A 91 15.59 -18.26 -20.03
C LYS A 91 16.15 -18.02 -21.43
N CYS A 92 16.05 -16.81 -21.99
CA CYS A 92 16.58 -16.50 -23.31
C CYS A 92 17.92 -15.72 -23.26
N GLU A 93 18.41 -15.41 -22.03
CA GLU A 93 19.67 -14.74 -21.73
C GLU A 93 19.85 -13.33 -22.33
N ASN A 94 18.82 -12.80 -22.97
CA ASN A 94 18.80 -11.46 -23.58
C ASN A 94 18.32 -10.39 -22.62
N TYR A 95 18.79 -9.16 -22.80
CA TYR A 95 18.22 -7.97 -22.18
C TYR A 95 16.99 -7.52 -22.95
N VAL A 96 15.84 -7.53 -22.28
CA VAL A 96 14.53 -7.32 -22.93
C VAL A 96 13.68 -6.28 -22.19
N ASN A 97 12.79 -5.62 -22.92
CA ASN A 97 11.78 -4.73 -22.35
C ASN A 97 10.67 -5.55 -21.68
N SER A 98 10.98 -6.04 -20.49
CA SER A 98 10.05 -6.86 -19.71
C SER A 98 8.84 -6.07 -19.24
N SER A 99 7.71 -6.72 -19.07
CA SER A 99 6.57 -6.11 -18.39
C SER A 99 6.53 -6.56 -16.93
N LYS A 100 6.25 -5.61 -16.02
CA LYS A 100 6.11 -5.86 -14.59
C LYS A 100 4.70 -5.52 -14.12
N LYS A 101 4.10 -6.41 -13.33
CA LYS A 101 2.82 -6.20 -12.65
C LYS A 101 2.99 -6.52 -11.17
N ILE A 102 2.45 -5.64 -10.33
CA ILE A 102 2.38 -5.82 -8.87
C ILE A 102 0.95 -6.16 -8.47
N VAL A 103 0.80 -7.05 -7.50
CA VAL A 103 -0.47 -7.39 -6.87
C VAL A 103 -0.21 -7.68 -5.39
N PHE A 104 -1.16 -7.39 -4.51
CA PHE A 104 -1.06 -7.83 -3.13
C PHE A 104 -1.30 -9.33 -3.06
N TRP A 105 -0.32 -10.09 -2.57
CA TRP A 105 -0.46 -11.52 -2.32
C TRP A 105 -1.36 -11.77 -1.11
N ASP A 106 -1.06 -11.06 -0.03
CA ASP A 106 -1.82 -11.06 1.21
C ASP A 106 -1.72 -9.69 1.87
N LEU A 107 -2.76 -9.27 2.58
CA LEU A 107 -2.84 -7.97 3.22
C LEU A 107 -2.76 -8.12 4.74
N ALA A 108 -2.13 -7.18 5.41
CA ALA A 108 -2.05 -7.12 6.86
C ALA A 108 -3.42 -6.82 7.52
N PRO A 109 -3.64 -7.20 8.78
CA PRO A 109 -4.81 -6.78 9.55
C PRO A 109 -4.97 -5.27 9.67
N VAL A 110 -3.85 -4.53 9.69
CA VAL A 110 -3.82 -3.07 9.69
C VAL A 110 -3.00 -2.58 8.50
N LEU A 111 -3.61 -1.81 7.62
CA LEU A 111 -2.92 -1.17 6.50
C LEU A 111 -2.49 0.24 6.89
N ILE A 112 -1.23 0.53 6.62
CA ILE A 112 -0.66 1.88 6.71
C ILE A 112 -0.48 2.37 5.28
N VAL A 113 -1.22 3.40 4.90
CA VAL A 113 -1.16 3.99 3.55
C VAL A 113 -0.56 5.38 3.64
N LEU A 114 0.63 5.55 3.08
CA LEU A 114 1.34 6.83 3.02
C LEU A 114 1.11 7.47 1.65
N LEU A 115 0.75 8.74 1.64
CA LEU A 115 0.55 9.53 0.43
C LEU A 115 1.78 10.42 0.18
N LYS A 116 2.50 10.17 -0.91
CA LYS A 116 3.61 11.04 -1.34
C LYS A 116 3.05 12.35 -1.88
N LYS A 117 3.10 13.40 -1.06
CA LYS A 117 2.62 14.75 -1.39
C LYS A 117 3.62 15.61 -2.16
N TYR A 118 4.81 15.09 -2.42
CA TYR A 118 5.88 15.82 -3.12
C TYR A 118 6.24 15.06 -4.39
N ASN A 119 6.40 15.81 -5.49
CA ASN A 119 6.93 15.29 -6.75
C ASN A 119 8.47 15.19 -6.71
N SER A 120 9.09 14.76 -7.81
CA SER A 120 10.56 14.67 -7.95
C SER A 120 11.28 16.03 -7.86
N GLU A 121 10.57 17.12 -8.08
CA GLU A 121 11.09 18.49 -8.01
C GLU A 121 10.85 19.13 -6.63
N ASN A 122 10.39 18.34 -5.64
CA ASN A 122 10.05 18.79 -4.29
C ASN A 122 8.88 19.78 -4.23
N GLU A 123 8.03 19.84 -5.26
CA GLU A 123 6.83 20.63 -5.25
C GLU A 123 5.68 19.89 -4.57
N ILE A 124 4.85 20.64 -3.85
CA ILE A 124 3.70 20.09 -3.14
C ILE A 124 2.58 19.79 -4.13
N ILE A 125 2.13 18.55 -4.14
CA ILE A 125 0.90 18.14 -4.82
C ILE A 125 -0.28 18.47 -3.90
N SER A 126 -1.00 19.52 -4.21
CA SER A 126 -2.04 20.10 -3.34
C SER A 126 -3.45 19.59 -3.61
N ASN A 127 -3.65 18.74 -4.63
CA ASN A 127 -4.98 18.21 -4.93
C ASN A 127 -5.53 17.38 -3.78
N LYS A 128 -6.82 17.56 -3.53
CA LYS A 128 -7.56 16.75 -2.55
C LYS A 128 -8.00 15.46 -3.19
N ILE A 129 -7.57 14.34 -2.61
CA ILE A 129 -8.12 13.04 -2.97
C ILE A 129 -9.23 12.63 -1.99
N GLN A 130 -10.27 12.02 -2.51
CA GLN A 130 -11.27 11.36 -1.69
C GLN A 130 -10.73 10.03 -1.17
N TYR A 131 -10.93 9.76 0.10
CA TYR A 131 -10.59 8.48 0.71
C TYR A 131 -11.82 7.92 1.44
N PRO A 132 -12.13 6.63 1.27
CA PRO A 132 -13.33 6.05 1.84
C PRO A 132 -13.16 5.76 3.34
N THR A 133 -14.26 5.78 4.11
CA THR A 133 -14.28 5.22 5.48
C THR A 133 -14.29 3.70 5.46
N LYS A 134 -14.78 3.08 4.37
CA LYS A 134 -14.72 1.64 4.11
C LYS A 134 -13.95 1.40 2.81
N LEU A 135 -12.77 0.80 2.93
CA LEU A 135 -11.86 0.51 1.82
C LEU A 135 -12.01 -0.95 1.42
N ASP A 136 -12.38 -1.22 0.17
CA ASP A 136 -12.38 -2.57 -0.42
C ASP A 136 -11.11 -2.80 -1.23
N MET A 137 -10.31 -3.78 -0.81
CA MET A 137 -9.06 -4.19 -1.45
C MET A 137 -9.20 -5.45 -2.30
N ASN A 138 -10.41 -5.99 -2.48
CA ASN A 138 -10.64 -7.26 -3.16
C ASN A 138 -10.08 -7.29 -4.59
N LYS A 139 -10.26 -6.21 -5.36
CA LYS A 139 -9.73 -6.06 -6.73
C LYS A 139 -8.19 -6.13 -6.81
N TYR A 140 -7.50 -5.82 -5.73
CA TYR A 140 -6.05 -5.61 -5.67
C TYR A 140 -5.29 -6.76 -5.03
N CYS A 141 -5.99 -7.69 -4.36
CA CYS A 141 -5.42 -8.77 -3.58
C CYS A 141 -5.76 -10.12 -4.18
N LEU A 142 -4.78 -11.03 -4.26
CA LEU A 142 -5.02 -12.44 -4.63
C LEU A 142 -5.69 -13.21 -3.50
N ASN A 143 -5.56 -12.71 -2.27
CA ASN A 143 -6.22 -13.20 -1.06
C ASN A 143 -6.15 -14.74 -0.89
N TYR A 144 -4.93 -15.29 -1.01
CA TYR A 144 -4.71 -16.74 -0.92
C TYR A 144 -5.22 -17.36 0.39
N LYS A 145 -5.19 -16.59 1.49
CA LYS A 145 -5.66 -17.01 2.82
C LYS A 145 -7.18 -16.83 3.04
N GLU A 146 -7.90 -16.31 2.03
CA GLU A 146 -9.35 -16.09 2.10
C GLU A 146 -9.80 -15.21 3.29
N ASN A 147 -8.94 -14.27 3.70
CA ASN A 147 -9.27 -13.27 4.72
C ASN A 147 -10.20 -12.21 4.15
N SER A 148 -10.91 -11.47 5.02
CA SER A 148 -11.64 -10.27 4.59
C SER A 148 -10.67 -9.26 3.94
N THR A 149 -11.07 -8.70 2.80
CA THR A 149 -10.36 -7.62 2.09
C THR A 149 -11.02 -6.25 2.31
N GLU A 150 -12.04 -6.21 3.17
CA GLU A 150 -12.70 -4.99 3.59
C GLU A 150 -12.03 -4.40 4.82
N TYR A 151 -11.86 -3.09 4.81
CA TYR A 151 -11.19 -2.33 5.85
C TYR A 151 -12.01 -1.11 6.26
N GLU A 152 -11.93 -0.75 7.53
CA GLU A 152 -12.49 0.49 8.06
C GLU A 152 -11.38 1.47 8.44
N LEU A 153 -11.58 2.74 8.09
CA LEU A 153 -10.68 3.82 8.47
C LEU A 153 -10.65 3.94 10.00
N SER A 154 -9.46 3.89 10.58
CA SER A 154 -9.25 3.95 12.03
C SER A 154 -8.46 5.17 12.47
N GLY A 155 -7.70 5.80 11.57
CA GLY A 155 -6.92 6.98 11.89
C GLY A 155 -6.31 7.66 10.68
N LEU A 156 -5.95 8.91 10.89
CA LEU A 156 -5.29 9.80 9.94
C LEU A 156 -4.11 10.48 10.62
N ILE A 157 -3.01 10.66 9.90
CA ILE A 157 -1.98 11.63 10.23
C ILE A 157 -2.07 12.76 9.21
N ILE A 158 -2.17 13.99 9.71
CA ILE A 158 -2.19 15.20 8.90
C ILE A 158 -0.85 15.89 9.05
N HIS A 159 -0.30 16.37 7.95
CA HIS A 159 0.87 17.22 7.91
C HIS A 159 0.49 18.56 7.28
N ASN A 160 0.64 19.62 8.04
CA ASN A 160 0.46 20.99 7.60
C ASN A 160 1.83 21.67 7.55
N GLY A 161 2.25 22.10 6.36
CA GLY A 161 3.54 22.78 6.18
C GLY A 161 4.24 22.34 4.89
N GLY A 162 5.49 22.77 4.77
CA GLY A 162 6.36 22.47 3.64
C GLY A 162 7.32 21.30 3.93
N ILE A 163 8.23 21.08 2.98
CA ILE A 163 9.21 19.97 3.06
C ILE A 163 10.19 20.11 4.25
N ASN A 164 10.54 21.35 4.62
CA ASN A 164 11.56 21.64 5.63
C ASN A 164 10.98 22.04 6.98
N SER A 165 9.66 22.25 7.07
CA SER A 165 9.00 22.65 8.31
C SER A 165 7.52 22.36 8.23
N GLY A 166 6.94 21.92 9.32
CA GLY A 166 5.52 21.61 9.37
C GLY A 166 5.10 21.13 10.73
N HIS A 167 3.81 20.95 10.87
CA HIS A 167 3.18 20.47 12.09
C HIS A 167 2.38 19.19 11.77
N TYR A 168 2.56 18.16 12.59
CA TYR A 168 1.83 16.91 12.51
C TYR A 168 0.79 16.84 13.63
N TYR A 169 -0.40 16.38 13.28
CA TYR A 169 -1.42 15.98 14.24
C TYR A 169 -2.15 14.74 13.73
N SER A 170 -2.87 14.06 14.61
CA SER A 170 -3.62 12.87 14.25
C SER A 170 -5.10 13.03 14.52
N ILE A 171 -5.90 12.28 13.77
CA ILE A 171 -7.33 12.10 13.97
C ILE A 171 -7.56 10.60 14.06
N CYS A 172 -8.03 10.12 15.20
CA CYS A 172 -8.20 8.69 15.43
C CYS A 172 -9.61 8.39 15.94
N LYS A 173 -10.11 7.23 15.54
CA LYS A 173 -11.39 6.70 16.04
C LYS A 173 -11.16 6.07 17.41
N ASN A 174 -11.76 6.63 18.47
CA ASN A 174 -11.86 5.97 19.76
C ASN A 174 -12.91 4.86 19.65
N THR A 175 -12.46 3.61 19.65
CA THR A 175 -13.34 2.45 19.46
C THR A 175 -14.27 2.19 20.65
N LEU A 176 -13.91 2.63 21.87
CA LEU A 176 -14.73 2.47 23.06
C LEU A 176 -15.93 3.42 23.06
N GLU A 177 -15.71 4.66 22.63
CA GLU A 177 -16.72 5.71 22.57
C GLU A 177 -17.39 5.80 21.20
N ASN A 178 -16.86 5.08 20.20
CA ASN A 178 -17.23 5.17 18.77
C ASN A 178 -17.21 6.62 18.25
N GLN A 179 -16.23 7.41 18.74
CA GLN A 179 -16.10 8.84 18.48
C GLN A 179 -14.75 9.14 17.82
N TRP A 180 -14.75 10.05 16.85
CA TRP A 180 -13.51 10.56 16.28
C TRP A 180 -12.95 11.70 17.13
N LYS A 181 -11.64 11.65 17.39
CA LYS A 181 -10.93 12.66 18.19
C LYS A 181 -9.70 13.16 17.44
N VAL A 182 -9.48 14.46 17.52
CA VAL A 182 -8.24 15.12 17.08
C VAL A 182 -7.26 15.12 18.25
N TYR A 183 -6.03 14.72 17.98
CA TYR A 183 -4.90 14.77 18.91
C TYR A 183 -3.85 15.71 18.33
N ASN A 184 -3.75 16.89 18.90
CA ASN A 184 -2.88 17.97 18.45
C ASN A 184 -2.06 18.50 19.62
N ASP A 185 -0.84 18.01 19.78
CA ASP A 185 0.03 18.24 20.95
C ASP A 185 -0.70 17.96 22.27
N THR A 186 -0.92 18.97 23.09
CA THR A 186 -1.64 18.87 24.37
C THR A 186 -3.15 18.97 24.25
N GLN A 187 -3.66 19.25 23.05
CA GLN A 187 -5.10 19.44 22.81
C GLN A 187 -5.73 18.15 22.28
N VAL A 188 -6.84 17.75 22.89
CA VAL A 188 -7.69 16.65 22.44
C VAL A 188 -9.12 17.14 22.39
N PHE A 189 -9.78 16.96 21.24
CA PHE A 189 -11.18 17.36 21.07
C PHE A 189 -11.91 16.46 20.08
N ASP A 190 -13.22 16.43 20.19
CA ASP A 190 -14.08 15.61 19.33
C ASP A 190 -14.23 16.25 17.95
N ILE A 191 -14.38 15.41 16.92
CA ILE A 191 -14.66 15.83 15.56
C ILE A 191 -15.75 14.95 14.95
N ASP A 192 -16.67 15.55 14.20
CA ASP A 192 -17.68 14.81 13.46
C ASP A 192 -17.04 14.04 12.28
N GLU A 193 -17.52 12.83 12.01
CA GLU A 193 -17.00 11.97 10.94
C GLU A 193 -17.07 12.65 9.56
N ASN A 194 -18.11 13.43 9.28
CA ASN A 194 -18.23 14.18 8.02
C ASN A 194 -17.15 15.24 7.81
N LYS A 195 -16.52 15.72 8.88
CA LYS A 195 -15.40 16.70 8.82
C LYS A 195 -14.06 16.05 8.54
N LEU A 196 -13.94 14.72 8.60
CA LEU A 196 -12.70 14.00 8.26
C LEU A 196 -12.26 14.33 6.83
N PHE A 197 -13.20 14.38 5.89
CA PHE A 197 -12.94 14.61 4.46
C PHE A 197 -12.50 16.03 4.12
N ASN A 198 -12.53 16.95 5.07
CA ASN A 198 -11.97 18.29 4.92
C ASN A 198 -10.44 18.30 5.06
N ASN A 199 -9.86 17.21 5.57
CA ASN A 199 -8.44 17.09 5.84
C ASN A 199 -7.72 16.46 4.64
N HIS A 200 -6.42 16.81 4.49
CA HIS A 200 -5.51 16.21 3.53
C HIS A 200 -4.57 15.27 4.26
N PRO A 201 -4.87 13.96 4.32
CA PRO A 201 -4.04 13.04 5.06
C PRO A 201 -2.65 12.91 4.46
N TYR A 202 -1.64 12.81 5.31
CA TYR A 202 -0.30 12.38 4.98
C TYR A 202 -0.22 10.86 5.06
N CYS A 203 -0.90 10.29 6.07
CA CYS A 203 -0.96 8.85 6.27
C CYS A 203 -2.38 8.45 6.71
N LEU A 204 -2.85 7.31 6.21
CA LEU A 204 -4.15 6.70 6.52
C LEU A 204 -3.92 5.34 7.19
N PHE A 205 -4.69 5.04 8.20
CA PHE A 205 -4.71 3.75 8.89
C PHE A 205 -6.06 3.09 8.69
N TYR A 206 -6.04 1.89 8.12
CA TYR A 206 -7.22 1.09 7.87
C TYR A 206 -7.12 -0.23 8.64
N LYS A 207 -8.16 -0.59 9.38
CA LYS A 207 -8.25 -1.85 10.12
C LYS A 207 -9.20 -2.80 9.40
N ARG A 208 -8.79 -4.06 9.24
CA ARG A 208 -9.59 -5.10 8.60
C ARG A 208 -10.90 -5.31 9.36
N VAL A 209 -12.01 -5.41 8.61
CA VAL A 209 -13.31 -5.83 9.13
C VAL A 209 -13.27 -7.34 9.37
N GLN A 210 -13.65 -7.75 10.58
CA GLN A 210 -13.71 -9.16 10.97
C GLN A 210 -14.97 -9.84 10.41
#